data_090c5518b89a9b14bcaaa0a66ed2e1d0
#
_entry.id   090c5518b89a9b14bcaaa0a66ed2e1d0
#
_cell.length_a   1.000
_cell.length_b   1.000
_cell.length_c   1.000
_cell.angle_alpha   90.00
_cell.angle_beta   90.00
_cell.angle_gamma   90.00
#
_symmetry.space_group_name_H-M   'P 1'
#
loop_
_entity.id
_entity.type
_entity.pdbx_description
1 polymer ?
#
loop_
_entity_poly.entity_id
_entity_poly.type
_entity_poly.pdbx_seq_one_letter_code
_entity_poly.pdbx_strand_id
1 'polypeptide(L)'
;MIVLLQRVLEAQVVRRAEGEQAEEPLGAVGRGLLAFVCAEPGDSTAVIAKAARKTARLRIFEDENGRMNLSAADIGGGVLVVSQFTLAADCTSGSRPSFSNGASPAEAQKAYLAYVEAL
;
A
#
# COMPACT_ATOMS: atom_id res chain seq x y z
N MET A 1 -3.27 7.92 -7.80
CA MET A 1 -2.63 6.92 -6.92
C MET A 1 -3.47 5.65 -6.90
N ILE A 2 -2.82 4.52 -7.05
CA ILE A 2 -3.46 3.21 -6.95
C ILE A 2 -3.07 2.60 -5.61
N VAL A 3 -4.03 2.10 -4.86
CA VAL A 3 -3.79 1.43 -3.59
C VAL A 3 -4.49 0.08 -3.60
N LEU A 4 -3.73 -0.99 -3.45
CA LEU A 4 -4.26 -2.34 -3.31
C LEU A 4 -4.15 -2.74 -1.84
N LEU A 5 -5.29 -3.05 -1.23
CA LEU A 5 -5.37 -3.38 0.19
C LEU A 5 -5.63 -4.87 0.41
N GLN A 6 -4.98 -5.43 1.41
CA GLN A 6 -5.24 -6.77 1.90
C GLN A 6 -5.39 -6.74 3.42
N ARG A 7 -6.48 -7.32 3.93
CA ARG A 7 -6.61 -7.53 5.39
C ARG A 7 -5.64 -8.64 5.79
N VAL A 8 -4.92 -8.41 6.88
CA VAL A 8 -3.93 -9.36 7.38
C VAL A 8 -4.06 -9.55 8.88
N LEU A 9 -3.73 -10.74 9.35
CA LEU A 9 -3.51 -11.01 10.77
C LEU A 9 -2.11 -10.57 11.17
N GLU A 10 -1.17 -10.70 10.24
CA GLU A 10 0.20 -10.20 10.35
C GLU A 10 0.82 -10.10 8.96
N ALA A 11 1.76 -9.20 8.80
CA ALA A 11 2.55 -9.08 7.59
C ALA A 11 3.91 -8.49 7.93
N GLN A 12 4.92 -8.83 7.15
CA GLN A 12 6.24 -8.24 7.30
C GLN A 12 6.92 -8.09 5.95
N VAL A 13 7.84 -7.14 5.87
CA VAL A 13 8.73 -6.95 4.74
C VAL A 13 10.15 -7.10 5.23
N VAL A 14 10.91 -7.95 4.56
CA VAL A 14 12.32 -8.18 4.84
C VAL A 14 13.14 -7.91 3.59
N ARG A 15 14.39 -7.52 3.79
CA ARG A 15 15.37 -7.40 2.73
C ARG A 15 16.41 -8.50 2.89
N ARG A 16 16.71 -9.16 1.78
CA ARG A 16 17.79 -10.14 1.72
C ARG A 16 18.76 -9.69 0.62
N ALA A 17 20.02 -9.52 0.97
CA ALA A 17 21.04 -9.24 0.00
C ALA A 17 21.34 -10.51 -0.82
N GLU A 18 21.71 -10.32 -2.09
CA GLU A 18 22.04 -11.43 -2.98
C GLU A 18 23.19 -12.27 -2.37
N GLY A 19 23.01 -13.58 -2.33
CA GLY A 19 23.99 -14.52 -1.76
C GLY A 19 23.99 -14.60 -0.25
N GLU A 20 23.19 -13.81 0.46
CA GLU A 20 23.08 -13.87 1.92
C GLU A 20 21.82 -14.64 2.33
N GLN A 21 21.92 -15.37 3.45
CA GLN A 21 20.77 -16.05 4.05
C GLN A 21 20.09 -15.21 5.12
N ALA A 22 20.81 -14.22 5.67
CA ALA A 22 20.27 -13.34 6.69
C ALA A 22 19.27 -12.36 6.09
N GLU A 23 18.13 -12.20 6.76
CA GLU A 23 17.07 -11.28 6.37
C GLU A 23 17.11 -10.06 7.30
N GLU A 24 17.00 -8.86 6.70
CA GLU A 24 16.87 -7.61 7.44
C GLU A 24 15.41 -7.21 7.48
N PRO A 25 14.78 -7.15 8.67
CA PRO A 25 13.40 -6.69 8.76
C PRO A 25 13.31 -5.19 8.45
N LEU A 26 12.43 -4.82 7.53
CA LEU A 26 12.18 -3.44 7.15
C LEU A 26 10.89 -2.88 7.75
N GLY A 27 9.93 -3.73 8.04
CA GLY A 27 8.67 -3.35 8.63
C GLY A 27 7.79 -4.54 8.91
N ALA A 28 6.90 -4.38 9.86
CA ALA A 28 5.94 -5.42 10.23
C ALA A 28 4.66 -4.81 10.78
N VAL A 29 3.58 -5.57 10.70
CA VAL A 29 2.28 -5.21 11.25
C VAL A 29 1.61 -6.46 11.79
N GLY A 30 0.84 -6.31 12.87
CA GLY A 30 -0.07 -7.35 13.33
C GLY A 30 -1.40 -7.26 12.57
N ARG A 31 -2.52 -7.44 13.27
CA ARG A 31 -3.84 -7.31 12.64
C ARG A 31 -4.02 -5.93 12.04
N GLY A 32 -4.36 -5.88 10.77
CA GLY A 32 -4.53 -4.61 10.07
C GLY A 32 -4.56 -4.78 8.56
N LEU A 33 -3.87 -3.89 7.87
CA LEU A 33 -3.83 -3.83 6.42
C LEU A 33 -2.41 -3.91 5.89
N LEU A 34 -2.24 -4.63 4.80
CA LEU A 34 -1.11 -4.52 3.91
C LEU A 34 -1.55 -3.65 2.72
N ALA A 35 -0.87 -2.54 2.50
CA ALA A 35 -1.20 -1.58 1.45
C ALA A 35 -0.07 -1.52 0.42
N PHE A 36 -0.33 -1.96 -0.80
CA PHE A 36 0.57 -1.74 -1.93
C PHE A 36 0.18 -0.43 -2.60
N VAL A 37 1.13 0.48 -2.74
CA VAL A 37 0.88 1.85 -3.20
C VAL A 37 1.65 2.12 -4.47
N CYS A 38 0.96 2.65 -5.47
CA CYS A 38 1.54 3.06 -6.73
C CYS A 38 1.19 4.53 -6.98
N ALA A 39 2.22 5.37 -7.07
CA ALA A 39 2.03 6.76 -7.46
C ALA A 39 1.77 6.85 -8.97
N GLU A 40 0.86 7.75 -9.33
CA GLU A 40 0.59 8.08 -10.71
C GLU A 40 1.11 9.49 -11.03
N PRO A 41 1.48 9.77 -12.29
CA PRO A 41 1.92 11.12 -12.65
C PRO A 41 0.87 12.16 -12.28
N GLY A 42 1.30 13.26 -11.67
CA GLY A 42 0.41 14.36 -11.30
C GLY A 42 -0.38 14.16 -10.01
N ASP A 43 -0.10 13.13 -9.22
CA ASP A 43 -0.72 12.96 -7.91
C ASP A 43 -0.44 14.16 -7.01
N SER A 44 -1.50 14.88 -6.64
CA SER A 44 -1.40 16.03 -5.73
C SER A 44 -1.37 15.60 -4.27
N THR A 45 -0.92 16.48 -3.40
CA THR A 45 -0.97 16.26 -1.95
C THR A 45 -2.38 15.94 -1.48
N ALA A 46 -3.39 16.63 -2.06
CA ALA A 46 -4.80 16.37 -1.71
C ALA A 46 -5.27 14.98 -2.11
N VAL A 47 -4.88 14.50 -3.29
CA VAL A 47 -5.20 13.14 -3.75
C VAL A 47 -4.57 12.09 -2.85
N ILE A 48 -3.31 12.27 -2.50
CA ILE A 48 -2.57 11.35 -1.62
C ILE A 48 -3.19 11.31 -0.22
N ALA A 49 -3.50 12.47 0.35
CA ALA A 49 -4.16 12.56 1.65
C ALA A 49 -5.54 11.90 1.65
N LYS A 50 -6.30 12.06 0.58
CA LYS A 50 -7.61 11.41 0.41
C LYS A 50 -7.47 9.89 0.37
N ALA A 51 -6.50 9.38 -0.37
CA ALA A 51 -6.22 7.94 -0.43
C ALA A 51 -5.86 7.37 0.93
N ALA A 52 -5.01 8.07 1.68
CA ALA A 52 -4.61 7.67 3.03
C ALA A 52 -5.80 7.65 4.00
N ARG A 53 -6.62 8.69 4.00
CA ARG A 53 -7.82 8.73 4.84
C ARG A 53 -8.78 7.61 4.50
N LYS A 54 -8.99 7.34 3.21
CA LYS A 54 -9.86 6.26 2.78
C LYS A 54 -9.33 4.92 3.25
N THR A 55 -8.03 4.68 3.14
CA THR A 55 -7.39 3.46 3.65
C THR A 55 -7.67 3.26 5.14
N ALA A 56 -7.45 4.28 5.96
CA ALA A 56 -7.64 4.20 7.40
C ALA A 56 -9.10 3.99 7.81
N ARG A 57 -10.03 4.48 7.02
CA ARG A 57 -11.46 4.52 7.35
C ARG A 57 -12.33 3.51 6.61
N LEU A 58 -11.77 2.78 5.66
CA LEU A 58 -12.53 1.79 4.91
C LEU A 58 -13.03 0.69 5.86
N ARG A 59 -14.32 0.45 5.85
CA ARG A 59 -14.99 -0.42 6.84
C ARG A 59 -15.02 -1.86 6.36
N ILE A 60 -13.86 -2.50 6.37
CA ILE A 60 -13.64 -3.85 5.82
C ILE A 60 -13.24 -4.88 6.88
N PHE A 61 -13.32 -4.52 8.15
CA PHE A 61 -13.12 -5.46 9.26
C PHE A 61 -14.48 -5.84 9.85
N GLU A 62 -14.60 -7.09 10.24
CA GLU A 62 -15.84 -7.60 10.81
C GLU A 62 -16.13 -7.01 12.18
N ASP A 63 -17.41 -6.69 12.41
CA ASP A 63 -17.93 -6.35 13.71
C ASP A 63 -18.34 -7.62 14.48
N GLU A 64 -18.93 -7.45 15.68
CA GLU A 64 -19.39 -8.55 16.53
C GLU A 64 -20.50 -9.39 15.89
N ASN A 65 -21.15 -8.90 14.83
CA ASN A 65 -22.17 -9.62 14.07
C ASN A 65 -21.62 -10.29 12.79
N GLY A 66 -20.30 -10.26 12.59
CA GLY A 66 -19.65 -10.84 11.41
C GLY A 66 -19.84 -10.03 10.14
N ARG A 67 -20.22 -8.76 10.22
CA ARG A 67 -20.41 -7.89 9.07
C ARG A 67 -19.24 -6.93 8.91
N MET A 68 -18.83 -6.68 7.67
CA MET A 68 -17.85 -5.65 7.35
C MET A 68 -18.39 -4.29 7.79
N ASN A 69 -17.87 -3.76 8.88
CA ASN A 69 -18.38 -2.55 9.50
C ASN A 69 -17.30 -1.68 10.15
N LEU A 70 -16.17 -2.25 10.54
CA LEU A 70 -15.12 -1.55 11.25
C LEU A 70 -13.96 -1.23 10.32
N SER A 71 -13.35 -0.07 10.55
CA SER A 71 -12.14 0.35 9.83
C SER A 71 -10.88 -0.08 10.57
N ALA A 72 -9.72 0.07 9.92
CA ALA A 72 -8.43 -0.14 10.58
C ALA A 72 -8.27 0.80 11.79
N ALA A 73 -8.72 2.04 11.66
CA ALA A 73 -8.69 2.99 12.76
C ALA A 73 -9.57 2.53 13.93
N ASP A 74 -10.78 1.99 13.66
CA ASP A 74 -11.70 1.52 14.69
C ASP A 74 -11.13 0.36 15.50
N ILE A 75 -10.44 -0.57 14.86
CA ILE A 75 -9.87 -1.75 15.52
C ILE A 75 -8.48 -1.50 16.12
N GLY A 76 -7.94 -0.29 15.98
CA GLY A 76 -6.56 0.00 16.39
C GLY A 76 -5.53 -0.80 15.59
N GLY A 77 -5.85 -1.17 14.36
CA GLY A 77 -4.97 -1.95 13.49
C GLY A 77 -3.84 -1.13 12.90
N GLY A 78 -2.79 -1.82 12.48
CA GLY A 78 -1.68 -1.19 11.77
C GLY A 78 -1.86 -1.22 10.25
N VAL A 79 -1.05 -0.45 9.56
CA VAL A 79 -0.98 -0.47 8.10
C VAL A 79 0.48 -0.60 7.69
N LEU A 80 0.81 -1.70 7.03
CA LEU A 80 2.13 -1.89 6.42
C LEU A 80 2.06 -1.43 4.98
N VAL A 81 2.84 -0.41 4.64
CA VAL A 81 2.81 0.20 3.31
C VAL A 81 4.02 -0.25 2.51
N VAL A 82 3.76 -0.76 1.31
CA VAL A 82 4.80 -1.21 0.37
C VAL A 82 4.60 -0.46 -0.94
N SER A 83 5.66 0.18 -1.42
CA SER A 83 5.65 0.82 -2.73
C SER A 83 5.68 -0.25 -3.82
N GLN A 84 4.75 -0.16 -4.79
CA GLN A 84 4.59 -1.16 -5.85
C GLN A 84 4.22 -0.47 -7.17
N PHE A 85 5.22 -0.03 -7.94
CA PHE A 85 5.00 0.68 -9.19
C PHE A 85 4.33 -0.18 -10.27
N THR A 86 4.48 -1.49 -10.19
CA THR A 86 3.92 -2.42 -11.17
C THR A 86 2.40 -2.51 -11.15
N LEU A 87 1.72 -1.91 -10.14
CA LEU A 87 0.27 -1.78 -10.15
C LEU A 87 -0.24 -0.93 -11.32
N ALA A 88 0.60 -0.05 -11.87
CA ALA A 88 0.29 0.76 -13.04
C ALA A 88 0.57 0.05 -14.37
N ALA A 89 0.83 -1.24 -14.35
CA ALA A 89 1.12 -2.01 -15.55
C ALA A 89 -0.05 -1.96 -16.54
N ASP A 90 0.27 -1.66 -17.80
CA ASP A 90 -0.67 -1.73 -18.91
C ASP A 90 -0.50 -3.07 -19.62
N CYS A 91 -1.52 -3.92 -19.51
CA CYS A 91 -1.54 -5.25 -20.10
C CYS A 91 -2.56 -5.35 -21.25
N THR A 92 -3.03 -4.23 -21.78
CA THR A 92 -4.09 -4.19 -22.79
C THR A 92 -3.63 -4.64 -24.17
N SER A 93 -2.31 -4.60 -24.44
CA SER A 93 -1.74 -4.87 -25.73
C SER A 93 -0.62 -5.88 -25.62
N GLY A 94 -0.71 -6.99 -26.37
CA GLY A 94 0.30 -8.02 -26.40
C GLY A 94 0.44 -8.79 -25.09
N SER A 95 1.59 -9.48 -24.94
CA SER A 95 1.87 -10.34 -23.78
C SER A 95 2.86 -9.73 -22.80
N ARG A 96 3.41 -8.55 -23.10
CA ARG A 96 4.34 -7.83 -22.23
C ARG A 96 3.64 -6.66 -21.54
N PRO A 97 3.67 -6.61 -20.21
CA PRO A 97 3.16 -5.44 -19.50
C PRO A 97 4.00 -4.20 -19.82
N SER A 98 3.36 -3.05 -19.96
CA SER A 98 4.03 -1.75 -20.07
C SER A 98 3.91 -1.01 -18.75
N PHE A 99 4.99 -0.40 -18.29
CA PHE A 99 5.04 0.36 -17.04
C PHE A 99 5.21 1.87 -17.29
N SER A 100 4.93 2.32 -18.50
CA SER A 100 5.09 3.73 -18.89
C SER A 100 4.08 4.68 -18.22
N ASN A 101 3.00 4.14 -17.64
CA ASN A 101 1.96 4.92 -16.99
C ASN A 101 2.25 5.28 -15.53
N GLY A 102 3.37 4.82 -14.98
CA GLY A 102 3.76 5.11 -13.62
C GLY A 102 4.45 6.46 -13.48
N ALA A 103 4.48 6.98 -12.25
CA ALA A 103 5.28 8.16 -11.92
C ALA A 103 6.78 7.84 -12.00
N SER A 104 7.61 8.88 -12.15
CA SER A 104 9.07 8.72 -12.06
C SER A 104 9.48 8.18 -10.68
N PRO A 105 10.65 7.52 -10.55
CA PRO A 105 11.09 7.04 -9.24
C PRO A 105 11.14 8.11 -8.16
N ALA A 106 11.56 9.33 -8.50
CA ALA A 106 11.61 10.43 -7.55
C ALA A 106 10.21 10.88 -7.10
N GLU A 107 9.27 11.01 -8.03
CA GLU A 107 7.87 11.34 -7.71
C GLU A 107 7.22 10.22 -6.90
N ALA A 108 7.49 8.97 -7.25
CA ALA A 108 6.94 7.81 -6.57
C ALA A 108 7.39 7.74 -5.12
N GLN A 109 8.67 7.98 -4.85
CA GLN A 109 9.20 8.00 -3.48
C GLN A 109 8.57 9.11 -2.64
N LYS A 110 8.45 10.31 -3.21
CA LYS A 110 7.84 11.44 -2.53
C LYS A 110 6.37 11.18 -2.21
N ALA A 111 5.63 10.63 -3.16
CA ALA A 111 4.22 10.29 -2.97
C ALA A 111 4.03 9.18 -1.93
N TYR A 112 4.89 8.16 -1.94
CA TYR A 112 4.89 7.09 -0.95
C TYR A 112 5.07 7.64 0.47
N LEU A 113 6.08 8.49 0.68
CA LEU A 113 6.34 9.08 1.99
C LEU A 113 5.19 9.97 2.44
N ALA A 114 4.59 10.73 1.54
CA ALA A 114 3.43 11.58 1.85
C ALA A 114 2.22 10.75 2.25
N TYR A 115 1.99 9.61 1.60
CA TYR A 115 0.90 8.69 1.95
C TYR A 115 1.10 8.09 3.34
N VAL A 116 2.30 7.62 3.64
CA VAL A 116 2.65 7.05 4.95
C VAL A 116 2.45 8.08 6.07
N GLU A 117 2.91 9.31 5.84
CA GLU A 117 2.76 10.39 6.81
C GLU A 117 1.30 10.77 7.06
N ALA A 118 0.45 10.69 6.03
CA ALA A 118 -0.97 11.03 6.12
C ALA A 118 -1.84 9.95 6.79
N LEU A 119 -1.33 8.74 6.93
CA LEU A 119 -2.05 7.63 7.58
C LEU A 119 -2.25 7.84 9.08
#